data_0c14b62f8e9820239fac8aa5ca2b235e
#
_entry.id   0c14b62f8e9820239fac8aa5ca2b235e
#
_cell.length_a   1.000
_cell.length_b   1.000
_cell.length_c   1.000
_cell.angle_alpha   90.00
_cell.angle_beta   90.00
_cell.angle_gamma   90.00
#
_symmetry.space_group_name_H-M   'P 1'
#
loop_
_entity.id
_entity.type
_entity.pdbx_description
1 polymer ?
#
loop_
_entity_poly.entity_id
_entity_poly.type
_entity_poly.pdbx_seq_one_letter_code
_entity_poly.pdbx_strand_id
1 'polypeptide(L)'
;METETKETPAKGALIYQPQGAAGEYAKWAINLYHGCSNGCTYCYNRRGVLSHVFGDKPELAAPIIKQRDKLLNEYLKKNNMTAHDAIKKGVVNHEGLMAALDLISKDLEKIGKDKIRQDGGIFFSFTCDPFDIEADMFILQQVVLHLLFDRIPVTILTKNVHWMQTGLWKSTLRDLTTDYKDIARYLTIGFTITGKDKLEPGAPSTEERIEALRELHDKYVVKNFVSLEPITSIHTASEVIKKTYQITDEIRIGAQSPIKKNRYHVMEFIGFVVAVRSLANNLDCHFMVKDSMYKQAETFDDTSCRICVKALDEIKKIYESKQKENDEK
;
A
#
# COMPACT_ATOMS: atom_id res chain seq x y z
N MET A 1 -9.43 -29.68 0.28
CA MET A 1 -8.81 -28.61 -0.51
C MET A 1 -9.93 -28.08 -1.40
N GLU A 2 -10.63 -27.06 -0.91
CA GLU A 2 -11.59 -26.32 -1.74
C GLU A 2 -10.79 -25.44 -2.68
N THR A 3 -10.93 -25.66 -3.97
CA THR A 3 -10.40 -24.78 -5.01
C THR A 3 -11.19 -23.47 -4.95
N GLU A 4 -10.64 -22.43 -4.30
CA GLU A 4 -11.17 -21.09 -4.44
C GLU A 4 -11.21 -20.75 -5.94
N THR A 5 -12.40 -20.66 -6.48
CA THR A 5 -12.64 -20.18 -7.83
C THR A 5 -12.23 -18.72 -7.89
N LYS A 6 -11.09 -18.44 -8.53
CA LYS A 6 -10.62 -17.07 -8.78
C LYS A 6 -11.64 -16.37 -9.66
N GLU A 7 -12.45 -15.50 -9.07
CA GLU A 7 -13.33 -14.64 -9.84
C GLU A 7 -12.47 -13.64 -10.62
N THR A 8 -12.53 -13.74 -11.93
CA THR A 8 -11.90 -12.74 -12.82
C THR A 8 -12.61 -11.41 -12.60
N PRO A 9 -11.89 -10.30 -12.30
CA PRO A 9 -12.54 -9.00 -12.14
C PRO A 9 -13.39 -8.67 -13.36
N ALA A 10 -14.60 -8.17 -13.16
CA ALA A 10 -15.44 -7.73 -14.27
C ALA A 10 -14.71 -6.63 -15.05
N LYS A 11 -14.81 -6.67 -16.38
CA LYS A 11 -14.19 -5.68 -17.27
C LYS A 11 -14.70 -4.27 -16.88
N GLY A 12 -13.79 -3.42 -16.36
CA GLY A 12 -14.11 -2.07 -15.88
C GLY A 12 -14.32 -1.93 -14.37
N ALA A 13 -14.15 -2.99 -13.55
CA ALA A 13 -14.14 -2.91 -12.10
C ALA A 13 -12.93 -2.09 -11.61
N LEU A 14 -13.13 -1.32 -10.54
CA LEU A 14 -12.07 -0.55 -9.88
C LEU A 14 -11.49 -1.32 -8.69
N ILE A 15 -12.34 -2.05 -7.95
CA ILE A 15 -11.90 -2.97 -6.89
C ILE A 15 -11.55 -4.31 -7.53
N TYR A 16 -10.32 -4.79 -7.30
CA TYR A 16 -9.81 -6.01 -7.90
C TYR A 16 -8.97 -6.85 -6.93
N GLN A 17 -8.76 -8.12 -7.28
CA GLN A 17 -7.85 -9.02 -6.54
C GLN A 17 -6.46 -8.95 -7.15
N PRO A 18 -5.46 -8.40 -6.42
CA PRO A 18 -4.09 -8.37 -6.88
C PRO A 18 -3.50 -9.79 -6.99
N GLN A 19 -2.61 -10.00 -7.97
CA GLN A 19 -1.99 -11.29 -8.22
C GLN A 19 -0.49 -11.29 -7.89
N GLY A 20 0.08 -12.48 -7.69
CA GLY A 20 1.51 -12.64 -7.38
C GLY A 20 1.92 -11.94 -6.09
N ALA A 21 3.10 -11.31 -6.06
CA ALA A 21 3.64 -10.64 -4.87
C ALA A 21 2.75 -9.48 -4.35
N ALA A 22 1.92 -8.89 -5.19
CA ALA A 22 0.95 -7.88 -4.77
C ALA A 22 -0.16 -8.48 -3.89
N GLY A 23 -0.56 -9.73 -4.16
CA GLY A 23 -1.56 -10.46 -3.36
C GLY A 23 -1.12 -10.77 -1.92
N GLU A 24 0.18 -10.68 -1.63
CA GLU A 24 0.70 -10.80 -0.27
C GLU A 24 0.38 -9.58 0.62
N TYR A 25 0.07 -8.42 -0.01
CA TYR A 25 -0.29 -7.20 0.72
C TYR A 25 -1.78 -7.16 1.10
N ALA A 26 -2.64 -7.60 0.20
CA ALA A 26 -4.08 -7.56 0.40
C ALA A 26 -4.81 -8.45 -0.61
N LYS A 27 -6.00 -8.93 -0.24
CA LYS A 27 -6.91 -9.66 -1.15
C LYS A 27 -7.65 -8.73 -2.11
N TRP A 28 -7.85 -7.46 -1.74
CA TRP A 28 -8.54 -6.46 -2.54
C TRP A 28 -7.72 -5.18 -2.65
N ALA A 29 -7.71 -4.58 -3.82
CA ALA A 29 -6.98 -3.35 -4.08
C ALA A 29 -7.74 -2.40 -5.00
N ILE A 30 -7.40 -1.10 -4.90
CA ILE A 30 -7.83 -0.03 -5.80
C ILE A 30 -6.60 0.69 -6.33
N ASN A 31 -6.58 0.95 -7.64
CA ASN A 31 -5.66 1.87 -8.26
C ASN A 31 -6.45 3.08 -8.80
N LEU A 32 -6.40 4.20 -8.11
CA LEU A 32 -7.03 5.44 -8.58
C LEU A 32 -6.25 6.06 -9.74
N TYR A 33 -4.94 5.84 -9.73
CA TYR A 33 -4.00 6.41 -10.68
C TYR A 33 -3.12 5.34 -11.30
N HIS A 34 -2.61 5.65 -12.49
CA HIS A 34 -1.62 4.88 -13.21
C HIS A 34 -0.44 5.78 -13.58
N GLY A 35 0.81 5.30 -13.43
CA GLY A 35 2.00 6.15 -13.52
C GLY A 35 2.43 6.70 -12.15
N CYS A 36 3.71 7.10 -12.02
CA CYS A 36 4.27 7.55 -10.73
C CYS A 36 5.53 8.39 -10.94
N SER A 37 5.64 9.53 -10.25
CA SER A 37 6.76 10.46 -10.35
C SER A 37 8.00 10.06 -9.53
N ASN A 38 7.91 9.10 -8.60
CA ASN A 38 9.00 8.70 -7.70
C ASN A 38 10.24 8.13 -8.42
N GLY A 39 10.14 7.67 -9.65
CA GLY A 39 11.28 7.25 -10.49
C GLY A 39 12.12 6.08 -9.95
N CYS A 40 11.57 5.24 -9.07
CA CYS A 40 12.32 4.15 -8.41
C CYS A 40 12.97 3.20 -9.42
N THR A 41 14.28 2.98 -9.30
CA THR A 41 15.06 2.17 -10.24
C THR A 41 14.72 0.68 -10.21
N TYR A 42 14.12 0.20 -9.12
CA TYR A 42 13.68 -1.19 -8.93
C TYR A 42 12.19 -1.39 -9.23
N CYS A 43 11.46 -0.35 -9.63
CA CYS A 43 10.01 -0.40 -9.83
C CYS A 43 9.60 -1.51 -10.82
N TYR A 44 8.74 -2.42 -10.38
CA TYR A 44 8.27 -3.53 -11.23
C TYR A 44 7.37 -3.05 -12.37
N ASN A 45 6.64 -1.95 -12.20
CA ASN A 45 5.82 -1.36 -13.25
C ASN A 45 6.67 -0.82 -14.41
N ARG A 46 7.90 -0.34 -14.12
CA ARG A 46 8.86 0.16 -15.13
C ARG A 46 9.65 -0.96 -15.81
N ARG A 47 9.58 -2.20 -15.29
CA ARG A 47 10.34 -3.36 -15.79
C ARG A 47 9.47 -4.52 -16.27
N GLY A 48 8.20 -4.52 -15.93
CA GLY A 48 7.26 -5.58 -16.24
C GLY A 48 6.52 -5.38 -17.58
N VAL A 49 5.46 -6.14 -17.76
CA VAL A 49 4.61 -6.10 -18.96
C VAL A 49 4.02 -4.71 -19.21
N LEU A 50 3.79 -3.93 -18.15
CA LEU A 50 3.22 -2.59 -18.23
C LEU A 50 4.26 -1.48 -18.49
N SER A 51 5.55 -1.82 -18.58
CA SER A 51 6.65 -0.84 -18.69
C SER A 51 6.51 0.11 -19.88
N HIS A 52 5.88 -0.32 -20.96
CA HIS A 52 5.68 0.49 -22.18
C HIS A 52 4.52 1.47 -22.10
N VAL A 53 3.65 1.33 -21.08
CA VAL A 53 2.48 2.20 -20.85
C VAL A 53 2.52 2.89 -19.49
N PHE A 54 3.52 2.59 -18.65
CA PHE A 54 3.66 3.16 -17.33
C PHE A 54 4.33 4.53 -17.40
N GLY A 55 3.55 5.58 -17.16
CA GLY A 55 4.00 6.98 -17.23
C GLY A 55 4.84 7.44 -16.04
N ASP A 56 5.56 8.55 -16.24
CA ASP A 56 6.31 9.24 -15.17
C ASP A 56 5.42 10.15 -14.31
N LYS A 57 4.14 10.29 -14.68
CA LYS A 57 3.14 11.10 -13.97
C LYS A 57 1.91 10.27 -13.68
N PRO A 58 1.22 10.54 -12.56
CA PRO A 58 -0.04 9.89 -12.26
C PRO A 58 -1.16 10.41 -13.19
N GLU A 59 -1.86 9.49 -13.79
CA GLU A 59 -3.09 9.75 -14.54
C GLU A 59 -4.23 8.94 -13.92
N LEU A 60 -5.46 9.47 -13.95
CA LEU A 60 -6.62 8.72 -13.47
C LEU A 60 -6.72 7.37 -14.19
N ALA A 61 -7.07 6.34 -13.46
CA ALA A 61 -7.22 4.99 -14.01
C ALA A 61 -8.28 4.97 -15.12
N ALA A 62 -8.03 4.21 -16.18
CA ALA A 62 -8.88 4.17 -17.39
C ALA A 62 -10.38 3.89 -17.08
N PRO A 63 -10.79 3.04 -16.12
CA PRO A 63 -12.18 2.89 -15.74
C PRO A 63 -12.81 4.19 -15.23
N ILE A 64 -12.06 4.97 -14.43
CA ILE A 64 -12.53 6.26 -13.89
C ILE A 64 -12.70 7.27 -15.02
N ILE A 65 -11.73 7.38 -15.92
CA ILE A 65 -11.80 8.27 -17.09
C ILE A 65 -13.04 7.95 -17.92
N LYS A 66 -13.25 6.67 -18.24
CA LYS A 66 -14.41 6.23 -19.01
C LYS A 66 -15.74 6.57 -18.34
N GLN A 67 -15.84 6.34 -17.03
CA GLN A 67 -17.05 6.66 -16.26
C GLN A 67 -17.26 8.17 -16.14
N ARG A 68 -16.19 8.94 -15.93
CA ARG A 68 -16.21 10.41 -15.92
C ARG A 68 -16.76 10.95 -17.24
N ASP A 69 -16.23 10.48 -18.35
CA ASP A 69 -16.64 10.95 -19.67
C ASP A 69 -18.12 10.63 -19.96
N LYS A 70 -18.60 9.49 -19.46
CA LYS A 70 -20.02 9.14 -19.53
C LYS A 70 -20.87 10.11 -18.69
N LEU A 71 -20.52 10.33 -17.43
CA LEU A 71 -21.23 11.25 -16.54
C LEU A 71 -21.23 12.69 -17.07
N LEU A 72 -20.08 13.14 -17.59
CA LEU A 72 -19.94 14.46 -18.22
C LEU A 72 -20.88 14.60 -19.41
N ASN A 73 -20.91 13.63 -20.31
CA ASN A 73 -21.78 13.67 -21.48
C ASN A 73 -23.27 13.69 -21.11
N GLU A 74 -23.67 12.94 -20.08
CA GLU A 74 -25.03 12.94 -19.55
C GLU A 74 -25.38 14.32 -18.95
N TYR A 75 -24.45 14.90 -18.16
CA TYR A 75 -24.61 16.24 -17.57
C TYR A 75 -24.73 17.33 -18.63
N LEU A 76 -23.84 17.33 -19.66
CA LEU A 76 -23.86 18.30 -20.74
C LEU A 76 -25.18 18.25 -21.50
N LYS A 77 -25.67 17.06 -21.84
CA LYS A 77 -26.96 16.87 -22.52
C LYS A 77 -28.12 17.41 -21.67
N LYS A 78 -28.16 17.04 -20.37
CA LYS A 78 -29.23 17.43 -19.44
C LYS A 78 -29.31 18.95 -19.25
N ASN A 79 -28.15 19.64 -19.25
CA ASN A 79 -28.06 21.08 -18.98
C ASN A 79 -27.92 21.93 -20.25
N ASN A 80 -28.01 21.32 -21.45
CA ASN A 80 -27.76 21.99 -22.72
C ASN A 80 -26.50 22.86 -22.75
N MET A 81 -25.39 22.27 -22.29
CA MET A 81 -24.11 22.95 -22.01
C MET A 81 -23.01 22.39 -22.91
N THR A 82 -22.03 23.22 -23.25
CA THR A 82 -20.83 22.77 -23.95
C THR A 82 -19.76 22.25 -23.00
N ALA A 83 -18.83 21.43 -23.50
CA ALA A 83 -17.67 20.98 -22.71
C ALA A 83 -16.82 22.14 -22.18
N HIS A 84 -16.69 23.22 -23.01
CA HIS A 84 -15.97 24.42 -22.61
C HIS A 84 -16.58 25.13 -21.41
N ASP A 85 -17.91 25.23 -21.36
CA ASP A 85 -18.61 25.83 -20.23
C ASP A 85 -18.49 24.97 -18.96
N ALA A 86 -18.50 23.65 -19.11
CA ALA A 86 -18.30 22.71 -18.00
C ALA A 86 -16.89 22.85 -17.37
N ILE A 87 -15.86 22.96 -18.21
CA ILE A 87 -14.49 23.21 -17.75
C ILE A 87 -14.40 24.53 -16.99
N LYS A 88 -14.97 25.64 -17.53
CA LYS A 88 -14.99 26.95 -16.86
C LYS A 88 -15.69 26.89 -15.49
N LYS A 89 -16.70 26.06 -15.33
CA LYS A 89 -17.44 25.86 -14.08
C LYS A 89 -16.79 24.86 -13.12
N GLY A 90 -15.65 24.28 -13.48
CA GLY A 90 -14.96 23.29 -12.66
C GLY A 90 -15.68 21.93 -12.54
N VAL A 91 -16.68 21.67 -13.39
CA VAL A 91 -17.48 20.44 -13.37
C VAL A 91 -16.63 19.19 -13.62
N VAL A 92 -15.58 19.30 -14.44
CA VAL A 92 -14.73 18.16 -14.84
C VAL A 92 -14.02 17.52 -13.64
N ASN A 93 -13.51 18.31 -12.69
CA ASN A 93 -12.84 17.79 -11.50
C ASN A 93 -13.83 17.09 -10.55
N HIS A 94 -15.02 17.67 -10.41
CA HIS A 94 -16.07 17.07 -9.57
C HIS A 94 -16.55 15.72 -10.13
N GLU A 95 -16.61 15.57 -11.44
CA GLU A 95 -17.04 14.32 -12.08
C GLU A 95 -15.99 13.21 -12.02
N GLY A 96 -14.70 13.52 -11.92
CA GLY A 96 -13.65 12.52 -11.65
C GLY A 96 -13.86 11.84 -10.29
N LEU A 97 -14.17 12.60 -9.26
CA LEU A 97 -14.53 12.08 -7.94
C LEU A 97 -15.81 11.26 -7.99
N MET A 98 -16.87 11.80 -8.60
CA MET A 98 -18.16 11.10 -8.71
C MET A 98 -18.04 9.79 -9.47
N ALA A 99 -17.22 9.76 -10.53
CA ALA A 99 -16.95 8.55 -11.29
C ALA A 99 -16.23 7.47 -10.44
N ALA A 100 -15.25 7.87 -9.64
CA ALA A 100 -14.55 6.95 -8.74
C ALA A 100 -15.49 6.37 -7.68
N LEU A 101 -16.29 7.22 -7.01
CA LEU A 101 -17.25 6.80 -5.98
C LEU A 101 -18.37 5.91 -6.55
N ASP A 102 -18.88 6.23 -7.74
CA ASP A 102 -19.92 5.41 -8.41
C ASP A 102 -19.40 4.01 -8.76
N LEU A 103 -18.16 3.91 -9.30
CA LEU A 103 -17.54 2.61 -9.60
C LEU A 103 -17.29 1.81 -8.32
N ILE A 104 -16.75 2.45 -7.27
CA ILE A 104 -16.49 1.80 -5.99
C ILE A 104 -17.80 1.29 -5.37
N SER A 105 -18.85 2.11 -5.34
CA SER A 105 -20.14 1.71 -4.79
C SER A 105 -20.71 0.48 -5.51
N LYS A 106 -20.65 0.45 -6.84
CA LYS A 106 -21.10 -0.70 -7.65
C LYS A 106 -20.28 -1.96 -7.38
N ASP A 107 -18.95 -1.81 -7.25
CA ASP A 107 -18.07 -2.94 -6.93
C ASP A 107 -18.32 -3.46 -5.50
N LEU A 108 -18.54 -2.57 -4.53
CA LEU A 108 -18.89 -2.92 -3.14
C LEU A 108 -20.22 -3.67 -3.05
N GLU A 109 -21.23 -3.24 -3.82
CA GLU A 109 -22.52 -3.93 -3.90
C GLU A 109 -22.36 -5.33 -4.51
N LYS A 110 -21.57 -5.46 -5.57
CA LYS A 110 -21.35 -6.72 -6.29
C LYS A 110 -20.54 -7.72 -5.48
N ILE A 111 -19.46 -7.30 -4.82
CA ILE A 111 -18.54 -8.16 -4.06
C ILE A 111 -19.13 -8.49 -2.69
N GLY A 112 -19.81 -7.52 -2.09
CA GLY A 112 -20.30 -7.56 -0.71
C GLY A 112 -19.31 -6.90 0.27
N LYS A 113 -19.79 -5.86 0.97
CA LYS A 113 -18.96 -5.11 1.95
C LYS A 113 -18.43 -6.03 3.06
N ASP A 114 -19.23 -6.98 3.53
CA ASP A 114 -18.82 -7.90 4.60
C ASP A 114 -17.68 -8.82 4.15
N LYS A 115 -17.73 -9.31 2.90
CA LYS A 115 -16.64 -10.09 2.33
C LYS A 115 -15.33 -9.30 2.29
N ILE A 116 -15.37 -8.05 1.84
CA ILE A 116 -14.18 -7.18 1.80
C ILE A 116 -13.64 -6.94 3.22
N ARG A 117 -14.51 -6.72 4.22
CA ARG A 117 -14.09 -6.56 5.63
C ARG A 117 -13.41 -7.82 6.16
N GLN A 118 -14.01 -9.00 5.96
CA GLN A 118 -13.46 -10.29 6.37
C GLN A 118 -12.13 -10.61 5.69
N ASP A 119 -11.96 -10.16 4.45
CA ASP A 119 -10.73 -10.33 3.67
C ASP A 119 -9.63 -9.29 4.00
N GLY A 120 -9.83 -8.44 5.02
CA GLY A 120 -8.83 -7.47 5.52
C GLY A 120 -8.89 -6.08 4.86
N GLY A 121 -9.93 -5.81 4.06
CA GLY A 121 -10.14 -4.47 3.48
C GLY A 121 -9.46 -4.23 2.14
N ILE A 122 -9.20 -2.97 1.83
CA ILE A 122 -8.74 -2.50 0.52
C ILE A 122 -7.37 -1.83 0.63
N PHE A 123 -6.48 -2.20 -0.28
CA PHE A 123 -5.12 -1.65 -0.38
C PHE A 123 -5.00 -0.59 -1.50
N PHE A 124 -4.33 0.52 -1.21
CA PHE A 124 -3.92 1.57 -2.14
C PHE A 124 -2.39 1.65 -2.19
N SER A 125 -1.72 1.58 -3.28
CA SER A 125 -2.06 1.11 -4.60
C SER A 125 -0.84 0.41 -5.20
N PHE A 126 -1.01 -0.26 -6.35
CA PHE A 126 0.07 -1.00 -7.00
C PHE A 126 0.58 -0.33 -8.29
N THR A 127 -0.15 0.62 -8.86
CA THR A 127 0.19 1.26 -10.14
C THR A 127 0.56 2.74 -10.02
N CYS A 128 0.56 3.27 -8.81
CA CYS A 128 0.97 4.64 -8.50
C CYS A 128 1.32 4.72 -7.01
N ASP A 129 2.13 5.68 -6.60
CA ASP A 129 2.15 6.09 -5.20
C ASP A 129 0.84 6.85 -4.90
N PRO A 130 0.01 6.42 -3.93
CA PRO A 130 -1.29 7.07 -3.68
C PRO A 130 -1.16 8.55 -3.31
N PHE A 131 -0.04 8.93 -2.70
CA PHE A 131 0.29 10.30 -2.34
C PHE A 131 1.35 10.92 -3.26
N ASP A 132 1.37 10.51 -4.53
CA ASP A 132 2.22 11.15 -5.53
C ASP A 132 1.94 12.65 -5.58
N ILE A 133 2.99 13.46 -5.62
CA ILE A 133 2.88 14.92 -5.54
C ILE A 133 2.06 15.53 -6.70
N GLU A 134 2.00 14.81 -7.82
CA GLU A 134 1.21 15.22 -9.00
C GLU A 134 -0.19 14.60 -9.04
N ALA A 135 -0.55 13.73 -8.07
CA ALA A 135 -1.88 13.14 -7.96
C ALA A 135 -2.88 14.08 -7.26
N ASP A 136 -4.14 13.98 -7.63
CA ASP A 136 -5.20 14.70 -6.91
C ASP A 136 -5.51 14.03 -5.57
N MET A 137 -4.90 14.56 -4.52
CA MET A 137 -5.05 14.04 -3.15
C MET A 137 -6.48 14.19 -2.61
N PHE A 138 -7.30 15.07 -3.18
CA PHE A 138 -8.70 15.23 -2.78
C PHE A 138 -9.54 14.03 -3.19
N ILE A 139 -9.35 13.51 -4.40
CA ILE A 139 -10.04 12.28 -4.84
C ILE A 139 -9.67 11.10 -3.92
N LEU A 140 -8.38 10.93 -3.63
CA LEU A 140 -7.93 9.88 -2.71
C LEU A 140 -8.58 10.02 -1.32
N GLN A 141 -8.56 11.23 -0.75
CA GLN A 141 -9.14 11.50 0.56
C GLN A 141 -10.62 11.15 0.61
N GLN A 142 -11.42 11.60 -0.36
CA GLN A 142 -12.85 11.37 -0.39
C GLN A 142 -13.18 9.88 -0.55
N VAL A 143 -12.43 9.17 -1.39
CA VAL A 143 -12.56 7.72 -1.56
C VAL A 143 -12.21 6.98 -0.26
N VAL A 144 -11.12 7.35 0.40
CA VAL A 144 -10.72 6.76 1.68
C VAL A 144 -11.78 7.00 2.74
N LEU A 145 -12.26 8.24 2.90
CA LEU A 145 -13.32 8.55 3.86
C LEU A 145 -14.61 7.77 3.57
N HIS A 146 -15.02 7.65 2.30
CA HIS A 146 -16.19 6.85 1.90
C HIS A 146 -16.07 5.40 2.38
N LEU A 147 -14.90 4.76 2.18
CA LEU A 147 -14.64 3.39 2.64
C LEU A 147 -14.60 3.27 4.16
N LEU A 148 -13.96 4.23 4.84
CA LEU A 148 -13.84 4.23 6.30
C LEU A 148 -15.20 4.39 6.99
N PHE A 149 -16.08 5.27 6.49
CA PHE A 149 -17.45 5.42 7.01
C PHE A 149 -18.31 4.17 6.80
N ASP A 150 -18.01 3.39 5.76
CA ASP A 150 -18.55 2.04 5.57
C ASP A 150 -17.85 0.98 6.44
N ARG A 151 -16.92 1.37 7.32
CA ARG A 151 -16.09 0.48 8.17
C ARG A 151 -15.33 -0.58 7.36
N ILE A 152 -14.93 -0.24 6.16
CA ILE A 152 -14.04 -1.06 5.34
C ILE A 152 -12.60 -0.69 5.70
N PRO A 153 -11.77 -1.65 6.13
CA PRO A 153 -10.37 -1.38 6.41
C PRO A 153 -9.66 -0.87 5.14
N VAL A 154 -8.88 0.18 5.31
CA VAL A 154 -8.10 0.81 4.24
C VAL A 154 -6.63 0.78 4.61
N THR A 155 -5.81 0.24 3.72
CA THR A 155 -4.35 0.27 3.85
C THR A 155 -3.75 1.09 2.73
N ILE A 156 -2.95 2.10 3.07
CA ILE A 156 -2.25 2.97 2.13
C ILE A 156 -0.75 2.74 2.29
N LEU A 157 -0.03 2.48 1.19
CA LEU A 157 1.44 2.39 1.19
C LEU A 157 2.02 3.47 0.29
N THR A 158 2.91 4.29 0.84
CA THR A 158 3.50 5.42 0.13
C THR A 158 5.01 5.56 0.38
N LYS A 159 5.69 6.32 -0.45
CA LYS A 159 7.02 6.88 -0.20
C LYS A 159 6.97 8.38 0.10
N ASN A 160 5.87 9.04 -0.26
CA ASN A 160 5.73 10.48 -0.12
C ASN A 160 5.31 10.87 1.30
N VAL A 161 5.81 12.02 1.76
CA VAL A 161 5.53 12.57 3.09
C VAL A 161 4.81 13.93 3.02
N HIS A 162 4.87 14.60 1.86
CA HIS A 162 4.33 15.95 1.69
C HIS A 162 2.84 16.06 1.97
N TRP A 163 2.08 15.00 1.77
CA TRP A 163 0.65 14.95 2.05
C TRP A 163 0.32 15.27 3.52
N MET A 164 1.19 14.90 4.46
CA MET A 164 1.02 15.21 5.89
C MET A 164 1.11 16.72 6.19
N GLN A 165 1.73 17.49 5.31
CA GLN A 165 1.85 18.94 5.45
C GLN A 165 0.68 19.68 4.77
N THR A 166 -0.13 19.01 3.95
CA THR A 166 -1.31 19.61 3.33
C THR A 166 -2.40 19.85 4.38
N GLY A 167 -3.08 21.00 4.29
CA GLY A 167 -4.22 21.29 5.17
C GLY A 167 -5.31 20.23 5.08
N LEU A 168 -5.49 19.65 3.90
CA LEU A 168 -6.47 18.62 3.58
C LEU A 168 -6.28 17.36 4.45
N TRP A 169 -5.13 16.70 4.36
CA TRP A 169 -4.87 15.46 5.09
C TRP A 169 -4.57 15.67 6.56
N LYS A 170 -3.95 16.81 6.91
CA LYS A 170 -3.69 17.17 8.31
C LYS A 170 -4.98 17.34 9.10
N SER A 171 -6.00 18.00 8.51
CA SER A 171 -7.32 18.10 9.15
C SER A 171 -8.00 16.73 9.25
N THR A 172 -7.95 15.92 8.18
CA THR A 172 -8.52 14.58 8.17
C THR A 172 -7.95 13.70 9.28
N LEU A 173 -6.63 13.61 9.41
CA LEU A 173 -5.99 12.81 10.45
C LEU A 173 -6.33 13.34 11.86
N ARG A 174 -6.39 14.66 12.04
CA ARG A 174 -6.81 15.26 13.31
C ARG A 174 -8.24 14.86 13.64
N ASP A 175 -9.17 15.05 12.70
CA ASP A 175 -10.60 14.79 12.92
C ASP A 175 -10.84 13.27 13.17
N LEU A 176 -10.14 12.38 12.46
CA LEU A 176 -10.12 10.95 12.76
C LEU A 176 -9.59 10.67 14.18
N THR A 177 -8.58 11.40 14.64
CA THR A 177 -7.98 11.21 15.97
C THR A 177 -8.85 11.74 17.09
N THR A 178 -9.59 12.84 16.88
CA THR A 178 -10.40 13.52 17.91
C THR A 178 -11.85 13.05 17.92
N ASP A 179 -12.51 13.11 16.77
CA ASP A 179 -13.96 12.99 16.65
C ASP A 179 -14.44 11.62 16.15
N TYR A 180 -13.57 10.90 15.37
CA TYR A 180 -13.93 9.66 14.72
C TYR A 180 -12.96 8.51 15.05
N LYS A 181 -12.58 8.36 16.31
CA LYS A 181 -11.61 7.34 16.76
C LYS A 181 -12.02 5.88 16.42
N ASP A 182 -13.31 5.61 16.48
CA ASP A 182 -13.89 4.30 16.12
C ASP A 182 -13.78 3.99 14.62
N ILE A 183 -13.64 5.03 13.79
CA ILE A 183 -13.42 4.93 12.34
C ILE A 183 -11.93 4.93 12.02
N ALA A 184 -11.13 5.70 12.74
CA ALA A 184 -9.68 5.79 12.55
C ALA A 184 -8.96 4.43 12.61
N ARG A 185 -9.45 3.49 13.43
CA ARG A 185 -8.91 2.13 13.55
C ARG A 185 -8.94 1.31 12.26
N TYR A 186 -9.79 1.69 11.29
CA TYR A 186 -9.87 1.06 9.98
C TYR A 186 -8.87 1.64 8.97
N LEU A 187 -8.11 2.69 9.33
CA LEU A 187 -7.08 3.27 8.49
C LEU A 187 -5.69 2.79 8.94
N THR A 188 -4.93 2.24 8.00
CA THR A 188 -3.53 1.89 8.19
C THR A 188 -2.70 2.60 7.13
N ILE A 189 -1.67 3.34 7.53
CA ILE A 189 -0.79 4.06 6.62
C ILE A 189 0.64 3.53 6.78
N GLY A 190 1.24 3.10 5.68
CA GLY A 190 2.61 2.59 5.67
C GLY A 190 3.55 3.42 4.81
N PHE A 191 4.80 3.40 5.20
CA PHE A 191 5.89 3.97 4.41
C PHE A 191 6.80 2.87 3.87
N THR A 192 7.10 2.91 2.55
CA THR A 192 8.22 2.13 2.04
C THR A 192 9.52 2.80 2.46
N ILE A 193 10.36 2.11 3.23
CA ILE A 193 11.62 2.62 3.73
C ILE A 193 12.71 1.60 3.41
N THR A 194 13.44 1.80 2.31
CA THR A 194 14.51 0.87 1.86
C THR A 194 15.89 1.23 2.41
N GLY A 195 16.06 2.44 2.92
CA GLY A 195 17.35 2.99 3.32
C GLY A 195 18.31 3.26 2.15
N LYS A 196 17.80 3.34 0.92
CA LYS A 196 18.58 3.51 -0.32
C LYS A 196 18.00 4.61 -1.21
N ASP A 197 18.09 5.87 -0.76
CA ASP A 197 17.50 7.03 -1.43
C ASP A 197 17.94 7.18 -2.89
N LYS A 198 19.19 6.81 -3.21
CA LYS A 198 19.71 6.82 -4.60
C LYS A 198 18.93 5.92 -5.57
N LEU A 199 18.20 4.94 -5.06
CA LEU A 199 17.33 4.06 -5.87
C LEU A 199 15.92 4.62 -6.05
N GLU A 200 15.59 5.72 -5.38
CA GLU A 200 14.26 6.34 -5.30
C GLU A 200 14.36 7.86 -5.53
N PRO A 201 14.86 8.32 -6.68
CA PRO A 201 15.30 9.71 -6.88
C PRO A 201 14.19 10.76 -6.77
N GLY A 202 12.93 10.39 -7.02
CA GLY A 202 11.77 11.29 -6.90
C GLY A 202 11.03 11.19 -5.56
N ALA A 203 11.47 10.29 -4.65
CA ALA A 203 10.85 10.15 -3.35
C ALA A 203 11.62 10.94 -2.28
N PRO A 204 10.96 11.38 -1.18
CA PRO A 204 11.63 11.91 0.00
C PRO A 204 12.69 10.95 0.55
N SER A 205 13.69 11.47 1.24
CA SER A 205 14.77 10.68 1.84
C SER A 205 14.26 9.67 2.88
N THR A 206 15.06 8.68 3.18
CA THR A 206 14.84 7.71 4.26
C THR A 206 14.53 8.41 5.59
N GLU A 207 15.31 9.43 5.95
CA GLU A 207 15.14 10.15 7.22
C GLU A 207 13.82 10.94 7.26
N GLU A 208 13.43 11.61 6.16
CA GLU A 208 12.13 12.30 6.08
C GLU A 208 10.96 11.32 6.23
N ARG A 209 11.06 10.12 5.67
CA ARG A 209 10.03 9.08 5.82
C ARG A 209 9.98 8.52 7.25
N ILE A 210 11.11 8.37 7.92
CA ILE A 210 11.17 7.96 9.34
C ILE A 210 10.56 9.05 10.24
N GLU A 211 10.84 10.32 9.96
CA GLU A 211 10.25 11.42 10.73
C GLU A 211 8.73 11.52 10.52
N ALA A 212 8.26 11.35 9.29
CA ALA A 212 6.83 11.27 8.99
C ALA A 212 6.14 10.07 9.68
N LEU A 213 6.80 8.91 9.73
CA LEU A 213 6.32 7.76 10.48
C LEU A 213 6.22 8.05 11.98
N ARG A 214 7.23 8.72 12.55
CA ARG A 214 7.24 9.16 13.95
C ARG A 214 6.09 10.16 14.22
N GLU A 215 5.91 11.14 13.36
CA GLU A 215 4.80 12.07 13.48
C GLU A 215 3.45 11.36 13.45
N LEU A 216 3.28 10.37 12.56
CA LEU A 216 2.07 9.57 12.46
C LEU A 216 1.81 8.78 13.75
N HIS A 217 2.84 8.13 14.28
CA HIS A 217 2.79 7.35 15.52
C HIS A 217 2.46 8.22 16.75
N ASP A 218 3.13 9.38 16.90
CA ASP A 218 3.05 10.18 18.12
C ASP A 218 1.77 11.03 18.20
N LYS A 219 1.20 11.42 17.04
CA LYS A 219 0.12 12.42 17.00
C LYS A 219 -1.25 11.85 16.62
N TYR A 220 -1.31 10.69 15.98
CA TYR A 220 -2.55 10.19 15.40
C TYR A 220 -2.85 8.75 15.85
N VAL A 221 -4.14 8.41 15.93
CA VAL A 221 -4.58 7.05 16.38
C VAL A 221 -4.70 6.04 15.22
N VAL A 222 -4.25 6.40 14.03
CA VAL A 222 -4.25 5.49 12.87
C VAL A 222 -3.11 4.48 13.00
N LYS A 223 -3.36 3.25 12.56
CA LYS A 223 -2.31 2.23 12.50
C LYS A 223 -1.25 2.60 11.45
N ASN A 224 -0.01 2.21 11.71
CA ASN A 224 1.07 2.46 10.77
C ASN A 224 1.93 1.21 10.52
N PHE A 225 2.65 1.19 9.40
CA PHE A 225 3.61 0.12 9.11
C PHE A 225 4.77 0.60 8.26
N VAL A 226 5.88 -0.14 8.33
CA VAL A 226 7.03 0.01 7.46
C VAL A 226 7.05 -1.13 6.45
N SER A 227 7.10 -0.80 5.15
CA SER A 227 7.44 -1.76 4.10
C SER A 227 8.93 -1.68 3.82
N LEU A 228 9.69 -2.61 4.38
CA LEU A 228 11.12 -2.80 4.14
C LEU A 228 11.30 -3.70 2.90
N GLU A 229 10.85 -3.22 1.76
CA GLU A 229 10.89 -3.92 0.47
C GLU A 229 11.11 -2.93 -0.67
N PRO A 230 12.07 -3.22 -1.56
CA PRO A 230 12.96 -4.38 -1.53
C PRO A 230 14.13 -4.21 -0.57
N ILE A 231 14.50 -5.26 0.15
CA ILE A 231 15.79 -5.32 0.85
C ILE A 231 16.88 -5.38 -0.22
N THR A 232 17.71 -4.35 -0.29
CA THR A 232 18.83 -4.28 -1.24
C THR A 232 20.19 -4.53 -0.57
N SER A 233 20.23 -4.40 0.77
CA SER A 233 21.39 -4.64 1.62
C SER A 233 20.92 -5.04 3.01
N ILE A 234 21.46 -6.11 3.55
CA ILE A 234 21.14 -6.59 4.90
C ILE A 234 21.52 -5.57 5.96
N HIS A 235 22.70 -4.97 5.82
CA HIS A 235 23.15 -3.93 6.75
C HIS A 235 22.15 -2.76 6.80
N THR A 236 21.77 -2.24 5.64
CA THR A 236 20.82 -1.12 5.56
C THR A 236 19.45 -1.48 6.12
N ALA A 237 18.97 -2.70 5.84
CA ALA A 237 17.71 -3.21 6.38
C ALA A 237 17.72 -3.26 7.91
N SER A 238 18.82 -3.74 8.49
CA SER A 238 19.01 -3.76 9.95
C SER A 238 18.98 -2.36 10.57
N GLU A 239 19.61 -1.37 9.92
CA GLU A 239 19.59 0.02 10.40
C GLU A 239 18.19 0.64 10.31
N VAL A 240 17.41 0.36 9.25
CA VAL A 240 16.01 0.81 9.16
C VAL A 240 15.18 0.21 10.28
N ILE A 241 15.28 -1.10 10.53
CA ILE A 241 14.56 -1.76 11.63
C ILE A 241 14.89 -1.09 12.97
N LYS A 242 16.18 -0.88 13.29
CA LYS A 242 16.61 -0.23 14.54
C LYS A 242 16.01 1.17 14.73
N LYS A 243 15.80 1.92 13.65
CA LYS A 243 15.25 3.27 13.70
C LYS A 243 13.72 3.30 13.78
N THR A 244 13.04 2.21 13.40
CA THR A 244 11.59 2.22 13.20
C THR A 244 10.79 1.32 14.12
N TYR A 245 11.37 0.26 14.71
CA TYR A 245 10.63 -0.76 15.47
C TYR A 245 9.87 -0.22 16.69
N GLN A 246 10.25 0.94 17.25
CA GLN A 246 9.60 1.57 18.40
C GLN A 246 8.50 2.57 17.99
N ILE A 247 8.39 2.90 16.73
CA ILE A 247 7.46 3.90 16.19
C ILE A 247 6.57 3.33 15.08
N THR A 248 6.47 2.00 15.01
CA THR A 248 5.62 1.33 14.03
C THR A 248 4.94 0.11 14.62
N ASP A 249 3.70 -0.13 14.20
CA ASP A 249 2.92 -1.29 14.62
C ASP A 249 3.39 -2.56 13.90
N GLU A 250 3.86 -2.42 12.65
CA GLU A 250 4.25 -3.56 11.81
C GLU A 250 5.42 -3.24 10.89
N ILE A 251 6.32 -4.21 10.69
CA ILE A 251 7.38 -4.17 9.68
C ILE A 251 7.20 -5.34 8.71
N ARG A 252 6.98 -5.05 7.43
CA ARG A 252 6.89 -6.03 6.35
C ARG A 252 8.23 -6.17 5.67
N ILE A 253 8.82 -7.37 5.71
CA ILE A 253 10.14 -7.63 5.15
C ILE A 253 10.07 -8.46 3.87
N GLY A 254 10.73 -7.98 2.80
CA GLY A 254 10.74 -8.63 1.50
C GLY A 254 12.05 -8.49 0.75
N ALA A 255 12.54 -9.60 0.19
CA ALA A 255 13.75 -9.62 -0.60
C ALA A 255 13.55 -8.96 -1.97
N GLN A 256 14.64 -8.45 -2.54
CA GLN A 256 14.60 -7.80 -3.84
C GLN A 256 14.30 -8.77 -4.99
N SER A 257 13.26 -8.47 -5.76
CA SER A 257 12.96 -9.18 -7.02
C SER A 257 13.74 -8.61 -8.21
N PRO A 258 14.09 -9.44 -9.22
CA PRO A 258 13.98 -10.90 -9.22
C PRO A 258 14.96 -11.54 -8.23
N ILE A 259 14.58 -12.69 -7.67
CA ILE A 259 15.46 -13.45 -6.76
C ILE A 259 16.72 -13.89 -7.53
N LYS A 260 17.88 -13.70 -6.89
CA LYS A 260 19.18 -14.07 -7.50
C LYS A 260 20.04 -14.79 -6.49
N LYS A 261 20.68 -15.90 -6.93
CA LYS A 261 21.74 -16.55 -6.17
C LYS A 261 22.84 -15.54 -5.86
N ASN A 262 23.42 -15.61 -4.66
CA ASN A 262 24.47 -14.70 -4.18
C ASN A 262 24.11 -13.21 -4.13
N ARG A 263 22.81 -12.86 -4.07
CA ARG A 263 22.39 -11.46 -3.84
C ARG A 263 22.84 -10.95 -2.49
N TYR A 264 22.73 -11.80 -1.46
CA TYR A 264 23.19 -11.51 -0.10
C TYR A 264 24.27 -12.51 0.31
N HIS A 265 25.19 -12.07 1.17
CA HIS A 265 26.10 -12.99 1.83
C HIS A 265 25.30 -13.89 2.78
N VAL A 266 25.51 -15.20 2.69
CA VAL A 266 24.69 -16.22 3.39
C VAL A 266 24.65 -15.97 4.90
N MET A 267 25.81 -15.76 5.53
CA MET A 267 25.88 -15.54 6.97
C MET A 267 25.23 -14.22 7.42
N GLU A 268 25.29 -13.17 6.59
CA GLU A 268 24.60 -11.90 6.87
C GLU A 268 23.08 -12.11 6.81
N PHE A 269 22.58 -12.86 5.82
CA PHE A 269 21.17 -13.15 5.69
C PHE A 269 20.65 -14.00 6.85
N ILE A 270 21.38 -15.07 7.23
CA ILE A 270 21.06 -15.90 8.41
C ILE A 270 21.02 -15.01 9.66
N GLY A 271 22.07 -14.22 9.91
CA GLY A 271 22.14 -13.32 11.06
C GLY A 271 20.97 -12.35 11.13
N PHE A 272 20.59 -11.77 9.97
CA PHE A 272 19.44 -10.88 9.86
C PHE A 272 18.12 -11.58 10.23
N VAL A 273 17.82 -12.73 9.65
CA VAL A 273 16.57 -13.47 9.91
C VAL A 273 16.47 -13.91 11.37
N VAL A 274 17.59 -14.37 11.94
CA VAL A 274 17.66 -14.76 13.36
C VAL A 274 17.46 -13.54 14.28
N ALA A 275 18.04 -12.38 13.93
CA ALA A 275 17.83 -11.15 14.70
C ALA A 275 16.37 -10.68 14.62
N VAL A 276 15.75 -10.69 13.44
CA VAL A 276 14.33 -10.35 13.27
C VAL A 276 13.43 -11.30 14.09
N ARG A 277 13.72 -12.60 14.09
CA ARG A 277 13.00 -13.58 14.94
C ARG A 277 13.09 -13.20 16.43
N SER A 278 14.27 -12.84 16.90
CA SER A 278 14.45 -12.42 18.29
C SER A 278 13.65 -11.16 18.62
N LEU A 279 13.63 -10.19 17.73
CA LEU A 279 12.83 -8.97 17.86
C LEU A 279 11.33 -9.29 17.86
N ALA A 280 10.86 -10.14 16.95
CA ALA A 280 9.46 -10.56 16.87
C ALA A 280 8.93 -11.19 18.16
N ASN A 281 9.78 -11.93 18.88
CA ASN A 281 9.43 -12.53 20.17
C ASN A 281 9.34 -11.52 21.34
N ASN A 282 10.12 -10.44 21.28
CA ASN A 282 10.36 -9.58 22.45
C ASN A 282 9.75 -8.17 22.32
N LEU A 283 9.17 -7.83 21.17
CA LEU A 283 8.63 -6.51 20.91
C LEU A 283 7.12 -6.55 20.61
N ASP A 284 6.45 -5.43 20.86
CA ASP A 284 5.06 -5.23 20.47
C ASP A 284 4.91 -5.04 18.95
N CYS A 285 5.97 -4.60 18.27
CA CYS A 285 6.02 -4.48 16.82
C CYS A 285 5.88 -5.85 16.13
N HIS A 286 5.01 -5.93 15.14
CA HIS A 286 4.76 -7.14 14.35
C HIS A 286 5.72 -7.24 13.18
N PHE A 287 6.16 -8.45 12.82
CA PHE A 287 7.02 -8.68 11.66
C PHE A 287 6.33 -9.62 10.67
N MET A 288 5.91 -9.06 9.51
CA MET A 288 5.35 -9.83 8.41
C MET A 288 6.46 -10.23 7.43
N VAL A 289 6.58 -11.53 7.17
CA VAL A 289 7.57 -12.09 6.24
C VAL A 289 6.92 -12.38 4.91
N LYS A 290 7.47 -11.83 3.82
CA LYS A 290 7.00 -12.06 2.46
C LYS A 290 7.64 -13.31 1.84
N ASP A 291 6.95 -13.96 0.89
CA ASP A 291 7.42 -15.14 0.18
C ASP A 291 8.78 -14.95 -0.49
N SER A 292 9.12 -13.73 -0.88
CA SER A 292 10.43 -13.41 -1.46
C SER A 292 11.60 -13.70 -0.52
N MET A 293 11.40 -13.66 0.80
CA MET A 293 12.44 -14.03 1.78
C MET A 293 12.69 -15.54 1.77
N TYR A 294 11.65 -16.34 1.68
CA TYR A 294 11.76 -17.81 1.55
C TYR A 294 12.46 -18.18 0.24
N LYS A 295 12.01 -17.62 -0.88
CA LYS A 295 12.62 -17.83 -2.19
C LYS A 295 14.11 -17.45 -2.23
N GLN A 296 14.49 -16.41 -1.49
CA GLN A 296 15.92 -16.04 -1.37
C GLN A 296 16.68 -17.08 -0.53
N ALA A 297 16.11 -17.57 0.58
CA ALA A 297 16.72 -18.62 1.39
C ALA A 297 16.96 -19.92 0.59
N GLU A 298 16.03 -20.28 -0.28
CA GLU A 298 16.13 -21.45 -1.18
C GLU A 298 17.31 -21.37 -2.16
N THR A 299 17.92 -20.21 -2.37
CA THR A 299 19.12 -20.06 -3.21
C THR A 299 20.43 -20.45 -2.51
N PHE A 300 20.41 -20.71 -1.21
CA PHE A 300 21.56 -21.09 -0.38
C PHE A 300 21.76 -22.62 -0.38
N ASP A 301 22.86 -23.08 0.23
CA ASP A 301 23.06 -24.51 0.48
C ASP A 301 22.00 -25.07 1.46
N ASP A 302 21.81 -26.41 1.45
CA ASP A 302 20.76 -27.07 2.22
C ASP A 302 20.77 -26.75 3.73
N THR A 303 21.95 -26.61 4.32
CA THR A 303 22.07 -26.32 5.77
C THR A 303 21.65 -24.88 6.05
N SER A 304 22.17 -23.93 5.30
CA SER A 304 21.87 -22.52 5.41
C SER A 304 20.40 -22.24 5.09
N CYS A 305 19.85 -22.89 4.06
CA CYS A 305 18.44 -22.80 3.70
C CYS A 305 17.55 -23.25 4.88
N ARG A 306 17.80 -24.43 5.45
CA ARG A 306 17.02 -24.95 6.60
C ARG A 306 17.04 -24.02 7.81
N ILE A 307 18.17 -23.40 8.12
CA ILE A 307 18.29 -22.44 9.21
C ILE A 307 17.41 -21.20 8.94
N CYS A 308 17.49 -20.64 7.73
CA CYS A 308 16.69 -19.48 7.33
C CYS A 308 15.20 -19.80 7.35
N VAL A 309 14.76 -20.87 6.69
CA VAL A 309 13.35 -21.26 6.60
C VAL A 309 12.76 -21.48 7.99
N LYS A 310 13.46 -22.21 8.86
CA LYS A 310 13.01 -22.41 10.25
C LYS A 310 12.79 -21.09 10.99
N ALA A 311 13.73 -20.14 10.87
CA ALA A 311 13.59 -18.85 11.53
C ALA A 311 12.46 -17.98 10.93
N LEU A 312 12.27 -18.03 9.61
CA LEU A 312 11.18 -17.35 8.92
C LEU A 312 9.81 -17.93 9.31
N ASP A 313 9.70 -19.26 9.43
CA ASP A 313 8.48 -19.94 9.90
C ASP A 313 8.13 -19.57 11.35
N GLU A 314 9.12 -19.44 12.21
CA GLU A 314 8.92 -18.99 13.59
C GLU A 314 8.41 -17.55 13.63
N ILE A 315 8.97 -16.63 12.84
CA ILE A 315 8.50 -15.25 12.71
C ILE A 315 7.03 -15.23 12.23
N LYS A 316 6.72 -16.02 11.22
CA LYS A 316 5.37 -16.12 10.65
C LYS A 316 4.36 -16.61 11.68
N LYS A 317 4.69 -17.65 12.47
CA LYS A 317 3.83 -18.14 13.56
C LYS A 317 3.59 -17.09 14.64
N ILE A 318 4.62 -16.34 15.02
CA ILE A 318 4.50 -15.24 15.99
C ILE A 318 3.55 -14.16 15.43
N TYR A 319 3.72 -13.78 14.18
CA TYR A 319 2.85 -12.82 13.50
C TYR A 319 1.39 -13.28 13.51
N GLU A 320 1.11 -14.51 13.10
CA GLU A 320 -0.24 -15.09 13.06
C GLU A 320 -0.89 -15.18 14.47
N SER A 321 -0.11 -15.49 15.51
CA SER A 321 -0.60 -15.50 16.90
C SER A 321 -1.00 -14.11 17.37
N LYS A 322 -0.16 -13.10 17.12
CA LYS A 322 -0.42 -11.72 17.51
C LYS A 322 -1.61 -11.11 16.76
N GLN A 323 -1.83 -11.49 15.50
CA GLN A 323 -3.01 -11.05 14.74
C GLN A 323 -4.30 -11.59 15.39
N LYS A 324 -4.36 -12.86 15.76
CA LYS A 324 -5.53 -13.46 16.43
C LYS A 324 -5.86 -12.77 17.75
N GLU A 325 -4.85 -12.46 18.57
CA GLU A 325 -5.05 -11.73 19.83
C GLU A 325 -5.59 -10.31 19.63
N ASN A 326 -5.26 -9.67 18.50
CA ASN A 326 -5.76 -8.34 18.17
C ASN A 326 -7.19 -8.37 17.61
N ASP A 327 -7.60 -9.45 16.94
CA ASP A 327 -8.95 -9.62 16.41
C ASP A 327 -9.97 -9.96 17.50
N GLU A 328 -9.50 -10.50 18.65
CA GLU A 328 -10.31 -10.85 19.84
C GLU A 328 -10.53 -9.66 20.80
N LYS A 329 -9.79 -8.56 20.65
CA LYS A 329 -9.90 -7.31 21.44
C LYS A 329 -10.70 -6.25 20.71
#